data_c04e7c832f02e511ab07dda14bd331f8
#
_entry.id   c04e7c832f02e511ab07dda14bd331f8
#
_cell.length_a   1.000
_cell.length_b   1.000
_cell.length_c   1.000
_cell.angle_alpha   90.00
_cell.angle_beta   90.00
_cell.angle_gamma   90.00
#
_symmetry.space_group_name_H-M   'P 1'
#
loop_
_entity.id
_entity.type
_entity.pdbx_description
1 polymer ?
#
loop_
_entity_poly.entity_id
_entity_poly.type
_entity_poly.pdbx_seq_one_letter_code
_entity_poly.pdbx_strand_id
1 'polypeptide(L)' 'METLEQIKEMTELLSVDTTKFFKGNKSAGTRARKAAQELKALLQTLRGEILETKKTTENE' A
#
# COMPACT_ATOMS: atom_id res chain seq x y z
N MET A 1 8.90 -0.93 -11.20
CA MET A 1 9.40 -0.12 -10.11
C MET A 1 9.04 -0.77 -8.79
N GLU A 2 10.01 -0.91 -7.94
CA GLU A 2 9.84 -1.70 -6.72
C GLU A 2 8.77 -1.20 -5.78
N THR A 3 8.72 0.09 -5.53
CA THR A 3 7.74 0.64 -4.62
C THR A 3 6.32 0.35 -5.11
N LEU A 4 6.09 0.52 -6.40
CA LEU A 4 4.78 0.26 -6.96
C LEU A 4 4.40 -1.20 -6.84
N GLU A 5 5.37 -2.10 -7.03
CA GLU A 5 5.10 -3.52 -6.91
C GLU A 5 4.77 -3.90 -5.48
N GLN A 6 5.44 -3.28 -4.51
CA GLN A 6 5.12 -3.52 -3.12
C GLN A 6 3.73 -3.02 -2.78
N ILE A 7 3.33 -1.88 -3.36
CA ILE A 7 1.99 -1.35 -3.15
C ILE A 7 0.96 -2.32 -3.69
N LYS A 8 1.21 -2.88 -4.86
CA LYS A 8 0.27 -3.83 -5.46
C LYS A 8 0.12 -5.07 -4.59
N GLU A 9 1.23 -5.57 -4.05
CA GLU A 9 1.19 -6.74 -3.19
C GLU A 9 0.45 -6.47 -1.89
N MET A 10 0.69 -5.31 -1.29
CA MET A 10 0.02 -4.96 -0.06
C MET A 10 -1.47 -4.75 -0.29
N THR A 11 -1.82 -4.17 -1.43
CA THR A 11 -3.22 -3.95 -1.77
C THR A 11 -3.93 -5.29 -1.91
N GLU A 12 -3.27 -6.26 -2.49
CA GLU A 12 -3.84 -7.59 -2.66
C GLU A 12 -4.08 -8.24 -1.29
N LEU A 13 -3.08 -8.19 -0.41
CA LEU A 13 -3.21 -8.74 0.91
C LEU A 13 -4.32 -8.04 1.69
N LEU A 14 -4.39 -6.73 1.59
CA LEU A 14 -5.41 -5.97 2.27
C LEU A 14 -6.79 -6.39 1.79
N SER A 15 -6.95 -6.56 0.48
CA SER A 15 -8.24 -6.94 -0.09
C SER A 15 -8.66 -8.30 0.42
N VAL A 16 -7.75 -9.26 0.40
CA VAL A 16 -8.06 -10.62 0.83
C VAL A 16 -8.42 -10.65 2.31
N ASP A 17 -7.63 -10.02 3.15
CA ASP A 17 -7.85 -10.08 4.58
C ASP A 17 -9.06 -9.27 5.02
N THR A 18 -9.34 -8.16 4.33
CA THR A 18 -10.54 -7.38 4.64
C THR A 18 -11.79 -8.20 4.33
N THR A 19 -11.77 -8.90 3.20
CA THR A 19 -12.89 -9.75 2.83
C THR A 19 -13.09 -10.85 3.85
N LYS A 20 -12.01 -11.49 4.28
CA LYS A 20 -12.09 -12.55 5.27
C LYS A 20 -12.62 -12.03 6.61
N PHE A 21 -12.18 -10.84 6.98
CA PHE A 21 -12.64 -10.25 8.23
C PHE A 21 -14.15 -10.07 8.23
N PHE A 22 -14.69 -9.52 7.15
CA PHE A 22 -16.13 -9.28 7.11
C PHE A 22 -16.92 -10.57 6.97
N LYS A 23 -16.25 -11.69 6.70
CA LYS A 23 -16.92 -12.98 6.70
C LYS A 23 -16.78 -13.67 8.05
N GLY A 24 -16.18 -13.01 9.03
CA GLY A 24 -16.12 -13.56 10.37
C GLY A 24 -14.75 -13.96 10.88
N ASN A 25 -13.71 -13.79 10.07
CA ASN A 25 -12.35 -14.18 10.49
C ASN A 25 -11.69 -13.03 11.23
N LYS A 26 -11.65 -13.10 12.55
CA LYS A 26 -11.13 -12.01 13.36
C LYS A 26 -9.64 -11.77 13.18
N SER A 27 -8.88 -12.85 12.98
CA SER A 27 -7.45 -12.71 12.76
C SER A 27 -7.14 -11.92 11.50
N ALA A 28 -8.02 -12.05 10.50
CA ALA A 28 -7.83 -11.32 9.26
C ALA A 28 -7.95 -9.82 9.45
N GLY A 29 -8.75 -9.40 10.44
CA GLY A 29 -8.89 -7.99 10.75
C GLY A 29 -7.58 -7.37 11.21
N THR A 30 -6.85 -8.09 12.07
CA THR A 30 -5.56 -7.63 12.54
C THR A 30 -4.58 -7.53 11.38
N ARG A 31 -4.57 -8.54 10.51
CA ARG A 31 -3.68 -8.52 9.36
C ARG A 31 -4.04 -7.39 8.39
N ALA A 32 -5.34 -7.15 8.21
CA ALA A 32 -5.78 -6.08 7.31
C ALA A 32 -5.35 -4.72 7.83
N ARG A 33 -5.46 -4.51 9.14
CA ARG A 33 -5.03 -3.24 9.72
C ARG A 33 -3.54 -3.03 9.55
N LYS A 34 -2.76 -4.09 9.73
CA LYS A 34 -1.33 -4.00 9.58
C LYS A 34 -0.96 -3.72 8.12
N ALA A 35 -1.62 -4.39 7.19
CA ALA A 35 -1.39 -4.17 5.76
C ALA A 35 -1.73 -2.73 5.37
N ALA A 36 -2.80 -2.19 5.94
CA ALA A 36 -3.20 -0.82 5.66
C ALA A 36 -2.14 0.17 6.15
N GLN A 37 -1.54 -0.11 7.32
CA GLN A 37 -0.50 0.76 7.83
C GLN A 37 0.72 0.72 6.92
N GLU A 38 1.11 -0.45 6.47
CA GLU A 38 2.25 -0.59 5.59
C GLU A 38 1.98 0.05 4.24
N LEU A 39 0.75 -0.08 3.75
CA LEU A 39 0.37 0.52 2.50
C LEU A 39 0.44 2.04 2.59
N LYS A 40 0.01 2.58 3.72
CA LYS A 40 0.09 4.01 3.93
C LYS A 40 1.53 4.51 3.82
N ALA A 41 2.46 3.79 4.44
CA ALA A 41 3.87 4.15 4.39
C ALA A 41 4.41 4.05 2.98
N LEU A 42 4.03 3.01 2.24
CA LEU A 42 4.48 2.84 0.87
C LEU A 42 3.95 3.94 -0.03
N LEU A 43 2.72 4.37 0.21
CA LEU A 43 2.15 5.45 -0.59
C LEU A 43 2.88 6.76 -0.34
N GLN A 44 3.30 6.99 0.90
CA GLN A 44 4.08 8.17 1.21
C GLN A 44 5.43 8.12 0.50
N THR A 45 6.05 6.93 0.49
CA THR A 45 7.31 6.75 -0.21
C THR A 45 7.16 7.01 -1.70
N LEU A 46 6.09 6.48 -2.28
CA LEU A 46 5.83 6.67 -3.69
C LEU A 46 5.62 8.15 -4.02
N ARG A 47 4.89 8.83 -3.18
CA ARG A 47 4.66 10.24 -3.38
C ARG A 47 5.97 11.01 -3.39
N GLY A 48 6.88 10.66 -2.46
CA GLY A 48 8.18 11.28 -2.42
C GLY A 48 9.00 11.01 -3.66
N GLU A 49 8.93 9.77 -4.17
CA GLU A 49 9.67 9.40 -5.36
C GLU A 49 9.15 10.16 -6.58
N ILE A 50 7.86 10.33 -6.67
CA ILE A 50 7.26 11.07 -7.77
C ILE A 50 7.67 12.55 -7.71
N LEU A 51 7.65 13.12 -6.52
CA LEU A 51 8.05 14.50 -6.37
C LEU A 51 9.52 14.71 -6.72
N GLU A 52 10.35 13.75 -6.35
CA GLU A 52 11.76 13.83 -6.63
C GLU A 52 12.00 13.76 -8.13
N THR A 53 11.32 12.87 -8.82
CA THR A 53 11.44 12.71 -10.25
C THR A 53 10.96 13.97 -10.98
N LYS A 54 9.82 14.49 -10.53
CA LYS A 54 9.28 15.68 -11.14
C LYS A 54 10.21 16.87 -10.99
N LYS A 55 10.86 16.96 -9.80
CA LYS A 55 11.78 18.01 -9.57
C LYS A 55 12.94 17.93 -10.50
N THR A 56 13.37 16.73 -10.83
CA THR A 56 14.48 16.51 -11.71
C THR A 56 14.12 16.81 -13.16
N THR A 57 12.96 16.35 -13.61
CA THR A 57 12.60 16.56 -14.99
C THR A 57 11.99 17.87 -15.23
N GLU A 58 11.38 18.44 -14.20
CA GLU A 58 10.98 19.62 -14.27
C GLU A 58 10.07 20.18 -15.15
N ASN A 59 9.79 19.97 -16.06
CA ASN A 59 8.93 20.57 -16.83
C ASN A 59 7.83 19.88 -17.10
N GLU A 60 7.40 19.15 -16.44
CA GLU A 60 6.30 18.45 -16.65
C GLU A 60 5.19 19.07 -16.23
#